data_a7074bc04cb9f6801bffffe674ac3fe6
#
_entry.id   a7074bc04cb9f6801bffffe674ac3fe6
#
_cell.length_a   1.000
_cell.length_b   1.000
_cell.length_c   1.000
_cell.angle_alpha   90.00
_cell.angle_beta   90.00
_cell.angle_gamma   90.00
#
_symmetry.space_group_name_H-M   'P 1'
#
loop_
_entity.id
_entity.type
_entity.pdbx_description
1 polymer ?
#
loop_
_entity_poly.entity_id
_entity_poly.type
_entity_poly.pdbx_seq_one_letter_code
_entity_poly.pdbx_strand_id
1 'polypeptide(L)'
;VFYFTLISTLGGGLWMAFHTFHAVTPHSFLILAGMGTTATLAQLAMTRAYREGDTLVVGSLAYSTVIFASLWGILMWQETLSLTSWLGIALIILSGVLASRVAPRLPAA
;
A
#
# COMPACT_ATOMS: atom_id res chain seq x y z
N VAL A 1 0.28 -6.74 12.98
CA VAL A 1 1.22 -7.10 11.90
C VAL A 1 1.58 -8.57 11.94
N PHE A 2 1.94 -9.10 13.11
CA PHE A 2 2.35 -10.50 13.26
C PHE A 2 1.27 -11.50 12.82
N TYR A 3 0.05 -11.38 13.31
CA TYR A 3 -1.05 -12.28 12.94
C TYR A 3 -1.42 -12.18 11.47
N PHE A 4 -1.44 -10.97 10.92
CA PHE A 4 -1.69 -10.76 9.49
C PHE A 4 -0.63 -11.46 8.64
N THR A 5 0.64 -11.28 8.97
CA THR A 5 1.76 -11.90 8.25
C THR A 5 1.71 -13.43 8.36
N LEU A 6 1.43 -13.95 9.55
CA LEU A 6 1.32 -15.39 9.79
C LEU A 6 0.19 -16.01 8.95
N ILE A 7 -1.01 -15.45 9.00
CA ILE A 7 -2.16 -15.96 8.26
C ILE A 7 -1.93 -15.87 6.75
N SER A 8 -1.38 -14.74 6.28
CA SER A 8 -1.06 -14.56 4.85
C SER A 8 -0.01 -15.55 4.37
N THR A 9 1.01 -15.84 5.17
CA THR A 9 2.07 -16.80 4.84
C THR A 9 1.51 -18.22 4.79
N LEU A 10 0.71 -18.60 5.77
CA LEU A 10 0.08 -19.93 5.81
C LEU A 10 -0.91 -20.10 4.66
N GLY A 11 -1.75 -19.10 4.40
CA GLY A 11 -2.71 -19.14 3.30
C GLY A 11 -2.04 -19.17 1.94
N GLY A 12 -1.03 -18.34 1.72
CA GLY A 12 -0.24 -18.33 0.50
C GLY A 12 0.54 -19.62 0.29
N GLY A 13 1.17 -20.15 1.35
CA GLY A 13 1.89 -21.42 1.30
C GLY A 13 0.97 -22.60 0.99
N LEU A 14 -0.20 -22.64 1.61
CA LEU A 14 -1.22 -23.67 1.33
C LEU A 14 -1.72 -23.58 -0.13
N TRP A 15 -2.00 -22.38 -0.60
CA TRP A 15 -2.40 -22.15 -2.00
C TRP A 15 -1.33 -22.62 -2.98
N MET A 16 -0.07 -22.30 -2.72
CA MET A 16 1.06 -22.73 -3.56
C MET A 16 1.28 -24.24 -3.56
N ALA A 17 0.96 -24.94 -2.47
CA ALA A 17 1.07 -26.39 -2.40
C ALA A 17 0.14 -27.13 -3.39
N PHE A 18 -0.96 -26.50 -3.77
CA PHE A 18 -1.94 -27.07 -4.72
C PHE A 18 -1.75 -26.57 -6.16
N HIS A 19 -0.80 -25.68 -6.42
CA HIS A 19 -0.55 -25.10 -7.74
C HIS A 19 0.89 -25.35 -8.19
N THR A 20 1.10 -25.36 -9.50
CA THR A 20 2.42 -25.55 -10.11
C THR A 20 3.43 -24.52 -9.63
N PHE A 21 4.51 -25.01 -9.06
CA PHE A 21 5.61 -24.17 -8.56
C PHE A 21 6.50 -23.75 -9.72
N HIS A 22 6.65 -22.44 -9.91
CA HIS A 22 7.66 -21.90 -10.81
C HIS A 22 9.00 -21.79 -10.07
N ALA A 23 10.07 -22.30 -10.67
CA ALA A 23 11.39 -22.21 -10.08
C ALA A 23 11.79 -20.75 -9.84
N VAL A 24 12.17 -20.43 -8.60
CA VAL A 24 12.62 -19.08 -8.24
C VAL A 24 14.06 -18.93 -8.70
N THR A 25 14.29 -18.04 -9.67
CA THR A 25 15.64 -17.65 -10.09
C THR A 25 16.30 -16.75 -9.05
N PRO A 26 17.65 -16.68 -8.97
CA PRO A 26 18.31 -15.73 -8.05
C PRO A 26 17.87 -14.27 -8.23
N HIS A 27 17.62 -13.86 -9.46
CA HIS A 27 17.10 -12.52 -9.78
C HIS A 27 15.69 -12.31 -9.22
N SER A 28 14.79 -13.28 -9.41
CA SER A 28 13.43 -13.23 -8.87
C SER A 28 13.44 -13.23 -7.33
N PHE A 29 14.36 -13.97 -6.72
CA PHE A 29 14.52 -13.99 -5.27
C PHE A 29 14.90 -12.60 -4.72
N LEU A 30 15.83 -11.91 -5.35
CA LEU A 30 16.21 -10.54 -4.94
C LEU A 30 15.05 -9.57 -5.02
N ILE A 31 14.25 -9.64 -6.09
CA ILE A 31 13.05 -8.81 -6.25
C ILE A 31 12.03 -9.12 -5.15
N LEU A 32 11.75 -10.38 -4.92
CA LEU A 32 10.80 -10.81 -3.88
C LEU A 32 11.28 -10.42 -2.48
N ALA A 33 12.58 -10.54 -2.18
CA ALA A 33 13.16 -10.12 -0.91
C ALA A 33 13.04 -8.58 -0.74
N GLY A 34 13.30 -7.82 -1.79
CA GLY A 34 13.11 -6.38 -1.81
C GLY A 34 11.67 -5.97 -1.56
N MET A 35 10.73 -6.61 -2.24
CA MET A 35 9.29 -6.39 -2.04
C MET A 35 8.86 -6.72 -0.60
N GLY A 36 9.28 -7.86 -0.08
CA GLY A 36 8.95 -8.29 1.28
C GLY A 36 9.50 -7.34 2.34
N THR A 37 10.74 -6.89 2.17
CA THR A 37 11.37 -5.92 3.07
C THR A 37 10.64 -4.58 3.05
N THR A 38 10.37 -4.06 1.86
CA THR A 38 9.65 -2.79 1.69
C THR A 38 8.24 -2.86 2.26
N ALA A 39 7.53 -3.96 1.98
CA ALA A 39 6.18 -4.19 2.52
C ALA A 39 6.19 -4.25 4.05
N THR A 40 7.18 -4.92 4.65
CA THR A 40 7.30 -5.00 6.11
C THR A 40 7.54 -3.63 6.73
N LEU A 41 8.46 -2.84 6.18
CA LEU A 41 8.71 -1.48 6.62
C LEU A 41 7.48 -0.59 6.49
N ALA A 42 6.76 -0.70 5.38
CA ALA A 42 5.53 0.04 5.15
C ALA A 42 4.44 -0.34 6.17
N GLN A 43 4.28 -1.62 6.49
CA GLN A 43 3.31 -2.09 7.48
C GLN A 43 3.65 -1.60 8.89
N LEU A 44 4.92 -1.60 9.27
CA LEU A 44 5.36 -1.08 10.57
C LEU A 44 5.13 0.43 10.66
N ALA A 45 5.49 1.17 9.60
CA ALA A 45 5.27 2.61 9.54
C ALA A 45 3.78 2.96 9.59
N MET A 46 2.93 2.23 8.86
CA MET A 46 1.49 2.41 8.85
C MET A 46 0.87 2.13 10.22
N THR A 47 1.27 1.03 10.86
CA THR A 47 0.82 0.68 12.23
C THR A 47 1.16 1.80 13.21
N ARG A 48 2.36 2.35 13.13
CA ARG A 48 2.78 3.47 13.96
C ARG A 48 1.99 4.74 13.66
N ALA A 49 1.78 5.04 12.39
CA ALA A 49 1.01 6.21 11.97
C ALA A 49 -0.42 6.19 12.52
N TYR A 50 -1.11 5.04 12.45
CA TYR A 50 -2.45 4.90 13.02
C TYR A 50 -2.48 4.94 14.55
N ARG A 51 -1.39 4.58 15.19
CA ARG A 51 -1.28 4.62 16.65
C ARG A 51 -1.04 6.02 17.19
N GLU A 52 -0.25 6.82 16.50
CA GLU A 52 0.21 8.14 16.95
C GLU A 52 -0.50 9.30 16.23
N GLY A 53 -1.10 9.07 15.06
CA GLY A 53 -1.73 10.08 14.23
C GLY A 53 -3.25 10.07 14.28
N ASP A 54 -3.83 11.09 13.67
CA ASP A 54 -5.28 11.15 13.45
C ASP A 54 -5.68 10.14 12.40
N THR A 55 -6.63 9.26 12.75
CA THR A 55 -7.07 8.14 11.92
C THR A 55 -7.62 8.62 10.57
N LEU A 56 -8.31 9.75 10.54
CA LEU A 56 -8.88 10.29 9.31
C LEU A 56 -7.78 10.77 8.34
N VAL A 57 -6.77 11.44 8.87
CA VAL A 57 -5.63 11.91 8.08
C VAL A 57 -4.79 10.73 7.59
N VAL A 58 -4.45 9.80 8.47
CA VAL A 58 -3.65 8.62 8.13
C VAL A 58 -4.37 7.75 7.10
N GLY A 59 -5.67 7.52 7.27
CA GLY A 59 -6.50 6.79 6.32
C GLY A 59 -6.52 7.45 4.94
N SER A 60 -6.68 8.77 4.90
CA SER A 60 -6.65 9.53 3.64
C SER A 60 -5.29 9.43 2.95
N LEU A 61 -4.20 9.52 3.70
CA LEU A 61 -2.84 9.37 3.17
C LEU A 61 -2.56 7.95 2.67
N ALA A 62 -3.17 6.93 3.27
CA ALA A 62 -3.03 5.56 2.80
C ALA A 62 -3.51 5.39 1.35
N TYR A 63 -4.55 6.12 0.94
CA TYR A 63 -5.03 6.11 -0.44
C TYR A 63 -4.06 6.77 -1.44
N SER A 64 -3.08 7.53 -0.98
CA SER A 64 -2.03 8.08 -1.87
C SER A 64 -1.23 6.99 -2.56
N THR A 65 -1.24 5.76 -2.05
CA THR A 65 -0.65 4.58 -2.69
C THR A 65 -1.18 4.38 -4.11
N VAL A 66 -2.47 4.64 -4.35
CA VAL A 66 -3.08 4.54 -5.69
C VAL A 66 -2.45 5.56 -6.65
N ILE A 67 -2.18 6.77 -6.17
CA ILE A 67 -1.55 7.83 -6.97
C ILE A 67 -0.13 7.41 -7.36
N PHE A 68 0.67 6.94 -6.39
CA PHE A 68 2.04 6.49 -6.65
C PHE A 68 2.07 5.24 -7.55
N ALA A 69 1.17 4.29 -7.33
CA ALA A 69 1.07 3.10 -8.19
C ALA A 69 0.71 3.46 -9.63
N SER A 70 -0.23 4.39 -9.82
CA SER A 70 -0.61 4.89 -11.15
C SER A 70 0.54 5.63 -11.83
N LEU A 71 1.26 6.45 -11.08
CA LEU A 71 2.44 7.16 -11.59
C LEU A 71 3.54 6.20 -12.03
N TRP A 72 3.84 5.18 -11.21
CA TRP A 72 4.79 4.13 -11.57
C TRP A 72 4.33 3.32 -12.79
N GLY A 73 3.04 2.98 -12.88
CA GLY A 73 2.46 2.29 -14.03
C GLY A 73 2.69 3.06 -15.33
N ILE A 74 2.45 4.37 -15.31
CA ILE A 74 2.69 5.25 -16.47
C ILE A 74 4.18 5.29 -16.83
N LEU A 75 5.06 5.49 -15.84
CA LEU A 75 6.49 5.68 -16.07
C LEU A 75 7.22 4.41 -16.49
N MET A 76 6.87 3.26 -15.89
CA MET A 76 7.59 2.00 -16.10
C MET A 76 7.02 1.17 -17.25
N TRP A 77 5.71 1.17 -17.41
CA TRP A 77 5.01 0.35 -18.42
C TRP A 77 4.29 1.17 -19.49
N GLN A 78 4.42 2.49 -19.46
CA GLN A 78 3.76 3.41 -20.39
C GLN A 78 2.24 3.16 -20.48
N GLU A 79 1.63 2.81 -19.35
CA GLU A 79 0.20 2.59 -19.26
C GLU A 79 -0.56 3.90 -19.52
N THR A 80 -1.64 3.80 -20.31
CA THR A 80 -2.56 4.91 -20.51
C THR A 80 -3.70 4.81 -19.52
N LEU A 81 -3.86 5.83 -18.67
CA LEU A 81 -4.97 5.90 -17.73
C LEU A 81 -6.24 6.40 -18.43
N SER A 82 -7.36 5.72 -18.16
CA SER A 82 -8.68 6.18 -18.60
C SER A 82 -9.08 7.47 -17.90
N LEU A 83 -10.02 8.21 -18.48
CA LEU A 83 -10.59 9.40 -17.85
C LEU A 83 -11.16 9.10 -16.45
N THR A 84 -11.81 7.94 -16.30
CA THR A 84 -12.33 7.47 -15.01
C THR A 84 -11.24 7.32 -13.96
N SER A 85 -10.07 6.81 -14.34
CA SER A 85 -8.91 6.69 -13.44
C SER A 85 -8.38 8.05 -12.99
N TRP A 86 -8.29 9.01 -13.90
CA TRP A 86 -7.91 10.38 -13.58
C TRP A 86 -8.89 11.07 -12.63
N LEU A 87 -10.20 10.85 -12.83
CA LEU A 87 -11.23 11.33 -11.90
C LEU A 87 -11.10 10.68 -10.52
N GLY A 88 -10.80 9.39 -10.45
CA GLY A 88 -10.55 8.68 -9.19
C GLY A 88 -9.35 9.27 -8.44
N ILE A 89 -8.25 9.52 -9.12
CA ILE A 89 -7.05 10.14 -8.53
C ILE A 89 -7.38 11.55 -8.00
N ALA A 90 -8.10 12.36 -8.79
CA ALA A 90 -8.51 13.69 -8.37
C ALA A 90 -9.40 13.67 -7.12
N LEU A 91 -10.34 12.72 -7.04
CA LEU A 91 -11.19 12.51 -5.85
C LEU A 91 -10.38 12.10 -4.62
N ILE A 92 -9.38 11.24 -4.78
CA ILE A 92 -8.49 10.82 -3.68
C ILE A 92 -7.71 12.04 -3.15
N ILE A 93 -7.13 12.84 -4.02
CA ILE A 93 -6.40 14.05 -3.63
C ILE A 93 -7.33 15.03 -2.90
N LEU A 94 -8.50 15.29 -3.47
CA LEU A 94 -9.48 16.21 -2.89
C LEU A 94 -9.95 15.74 -1.51
N SER A 95 -10.26 14.46 -1.38
CA SER A 95 -10.68 13.84 -0.11
C SER A 95 -9.59 13.94 0.94
N GLY A 96 -8.33 13.69 0.56
CA GLY A 96 -7.18 13.79 1.47
C GLY A 96 -6.96 15.22 1.97
N VAL A 97 -7.05 16.20 1.07
CA VAL A 97 -6.95 17.63 1.44
C VAL A 97 -8.11 18.03 2.35
N LEU A 98 -9.33 17.62 2.03
CA LEU A 98 -10.50 17.94 2.83
C LEU A 98 -10.42 17.30 4.21
N ALA A 99 -10.04 16.04 4.30
CA ALA A 99 -9.86 15.31 5.54
C ALA A 99 -8.82 16.00 6.46
N SER A 100 -7.69 16.43 5.91
CA SER A 100 -6.65 17.12 6.67
C SER A 100 -7.08 18.49 7.20
N ARG A 101 -8.05 19.14 6.53
CA ARG A 101 -8.60 20.43 6.99
C ARG A 101 -9.71 20.27 8.02
N VAL A 102 -10.49 19.20 7.93
CA VAL A 102 -11.65 18.94 8.80
C VAL A 102 -11.24 18.16 10.06
N ALA A 103 -10.14 17.41 10.00
CA ALA A 103 -9.66 16.65 11.15
C ALA A 103 -9.49 17.56 12.37
N PRO A 104 -10.11 17.22 13.51
CA PRO A 104 -9.95 18.01 14.73
C PRO A 104 -8.47 18.03 15.12
N ARG A 105 -7.94 19.21 15.33
CA ARG A 105 -6.60 19.35 15.92
C ARG A 105 -6.70 18.84 17.33
N LEU A 106 -6.26 17.60 17.56
CA LEU A 106 -6.16 17.07 18.90
C LEU A 106 -5.22 17.99 19.70
N PRO A 107 -5.65 18.49 20.86
CA PRO A 107 -4.76 19.25 21.70
C PRO A 107 -3.57 18.35 22.03
N ALA A 108 -2.37 18.88 21.89
CA ALA A 108 -1.16 18.21 22.33
C ALA A 108 -1.27 17.94 23.82
N ALA A 109 -1.45 16.66 24.15
CA ALA A 109 -1.45 16.23 25.53
C ALA A 109 -0.02 15.96 25.99
#